data_9cdd8de94576c3c23d69a1c0afd0c6ea
#
_entry.id   9cdd8de94576c3c23d69a1c0afd0c6ea
#
_cell.length_a   1.000
_cell.length_b   1.000
_cell.length_c   1.000
_cell.angle_alpha   90.00
_cell.angle_beta   90.00
_cell.angle_gamma   90.00
#
_symmetry.space_group_name_H-M   'P 1'
#
loop_
_entity.id
_entity.type
_entity.pdbx_description
1 polymer ?
#
loop_
_entity_poly.entity_id
_entity_poly.type
_entity_poly.pdbx_seq_one_letter_code
_entity_poly.pdbx_strand_id
1 'polypeptide(L)'
;MSSGGGKASTPKLLDDNLKSRQFYRVLDLISEGPIYGPVDQSHLSSFMLNKTPVTDASGNVSVNGVSIAWRPGSEFQSPVNGFSAIEATTVINTEVTYDTPLVRTVTDQDVTRVRFNVGVTGLVQQDTKGNQKNTSVTLVVETRAAGGGWSIQKTVTITGKISGEYLEAHVINAPDAKPFDIRVRRITPDSASDLLSNGTIWNSYSEITDDNLSYPFSAIAGAVIDRDQYTDTPERTYHLRGLIVNVPDNYNPITRAYSGLWLGSFKKAWTNNPAWLFREMVKNTRFGLARRAGYIDVDDGALYVLSQYCDQLPAWPWAG
;
A
#
# COMPACT_ATOMS: atom_id res chain seq x y z
N MET A 1 8.96 27.51 -68.03
CA MET A 1 8.41 27.66 -66.68
C MET A 1 8.52 26.34 -65.98
N SER A 2 9.48 26.20 -65.08
CA SER A 2 9.66 24.98 -64.25
C SER A 2 8.80 25.09 -63.03
N SER A 3 7.74 24.28 -62.94
CA SER A 3 6.93 24.15 -61.72
C SER A 3 7.69 23.33 -60.67
N GLY A 4 8.29 24.00 -59.72
CA GLY A 4 8.89 23.38 -58.56
C GLY A 4 7.79 22.83 -57.64
N GLY A 5 7.44 21.54 -57.78
CA GLY A 5 6.61 20.84 -56.81
C GLY A 5 7.36 20.69 -55.49
N GLY A 6 7.06 21.57 -54.52
CA GLY A 6 7.54 21.39 -53.15
C GLY A 6 7.04 20.06 -52.57
N LYS A 7 7.96 19.15 -52.17
CA LYS A 7 7.60 17.94 -51.46
C LYS A 7 6.85 18.33 -50.16
N ALA A 8 5.64 17.87 -50.03
CA ALA A 8 4.88 17.99 -48.77
C ALA A 8 5.73 17.38 -47.65
N SER A 9 6.06 18.19 -46.63
CA SER A 9 6.78 17.72 -45.47
C SER A 9 5.82 16.91 -44.61
N THR A 10 6.15 15.65 -44.31
CA THR A 10 5.40 14.84 -43.35
C THR A 10 5.62 15.39 -41.96
N PRO A 11 4.57 15.73 -41.18
CA PRO A 11 4.71 16.22 -39.81
C PRO A 11 5.45 15.21 -38.95
N LYS A 12 6.35 15.70 -38.09
CA LYS A 12 6.99 14.89 -37.05
C LYS A 12 6.06 14.77 -35.85
N LEU A 13 5.47 13.59 -35.68
CA LEU A 13 4.69 13.25 -34.49
C LEU A 13 5.61 12.86 -33.34
N LEU A 14 5.18 13.16 -32.12
CA LEU A 14 5.86 12.80 -30.89
C LEU A 14 4.98 11.80 -30.13
N ASP A 15 5.58 10.72 -29.62
CA ASP A 15 4.87 9.76 -28.78
C ASP A 15 4.47 10.38 -27.45
N ASP A 16 3.39 9.87 -26.84
CA ASP A 16 2.97 10.25 -25.50
C ASP A 16 4.02 9.82 -24.48
N ASN A 17 4.53 10.79 -23.69
CA ASN A 17 5.62 10.57 -22.75
C ASN A 17 5.23 10.83 -21.28
N LEU A 18 3.97 11.17 -21.01
CA LEU A 18 3.43 11.27 -19.67
C LEU A 18 2.70 9.96 -19.32
N LYS A 19 3.08 9.35 -18.19
CA LYS A 19 2.45 8.14 -17.67
C LYS A 19 2.00 8.37 -16.23
N SER A 20 0.71 8.20 -15.96
CA SER A 20 0.16 8.24 -14.60
C SER A 20 0.61 7.00 -13.84
N ARG A 21 1.15 7.18 -12.63
CA ARG A 21 1.44 6.08 -11.71
C ARG A 21 0.27 5.87 -10.77
N GLN A 22 -0.22 4.65 -10.72
CA GLN A 22 -1.26 4.21 -9.80
C GLN A 22 -0.74 3.06 -8.94
N PHE A 23 -1.22 2.98 -7.69
CA PHE A 23 -0.80 1.93 -6.77
C PHE A 23 -2.03 1.23 -6.19
N TYR A 24 -2.00 -0.10 -6.19
CA TYR A 24 -2.87 -0.89 -5.34
C TYR A 24 -2.33 -0.85 -3.91
N ARG A 25 -3.21 -0.54 -2.95
CA ARG A 25 -2.93 -0.62 -1.52
C ARG A 25 -3.86 -1.65 -0.92
N VAL A 26 -3.30 -2.72 -0.39
CA VAL A 26 -4.07 -3.83 0.14
C VAL A 26 -3.55 -4.17 1.53
N LEU A 27 -4.46 -4.29 2.49
CA LEU A 27 -4.17 -4.80 3.83
C LEU A 27 -4.89 -6.14 4.00
N ASP A 28 -4.11 -7.20 4.11
CA ASP A 28 -4.63 -8.55 4.31
C ASP A 28 -4.58 -8.93 5.80
N LEU A 29 -5.69 -9.40 6.33
CA LEU A 29 -5.75 -10.10 7.59
C LEU A 29 -5.32 -11.56 7.36
N ILE A 30 -4.24 -11.96 8.02
CA ILE A 30 -3.64 -13.29 7.82
C ILE A 30 -4.23 -14.29 8.80
N SER A 31 -4.10 -14.02 10.09
CA SER A 31 -4.54 -14.93 11.14
C SER A 31 -4.60 -14.25 12.50
N GLU A 32 -5.09 -14.99 13.48
CA GLU A 32 -4.88 -14.72 14.90
C GLU A 32 -3.38 -14.71 15.19
N GLY A 33 -2.95 -13.82 16.10
CA GLY A 33 -1.55 -13.70 16.51
C GLY A 33 -1.33 -13.90 18.01
N PRO A 34 -0.09 -13.83 18.47
CA PRO A 34 1.09 -13.59 17.65
C PRO A 34 1.57 -14.81 16.85
N ILE A 35 2.00 -14.56 15.62
CA ILE A 35 2.65 -15.57 14.78
C ILE A 35 4.17 -15.35 14.74
N TYR A 36 4.91 -16.37 14.35
CA TYR A 36 6.35 -16.23 14.10
C TYR A 36 6.62 -15.29 12.91
N GLY A 37 5.79 -15.37 11.87
CA GLY A 37 5.85 -14.52 10.69
C GLY A 37 6.54 -15.19 9.50
N PRO A 38 7.13 -14.41 8.58
CA PRO A 38 7.75 -14.93 7.37
C PRO A 38 8.79 -16.00 7.64
N VAL A 39 8.85 -17.04 6.79
CA VAL A 39 9.89 -18.08 6.89
C VAL A 39 11.26 -17.48 6.62
N ASP A 40 11.36 -16.62 5.61
CA ASP A 40 12.52 -15.76 5.40
C ASP A 40 12.31 -14.44 6.16
N GLN A 41 13.11 -14.24 7.21
CA GLN A 41 13.07 -13.05 8.06
C GLN A 41 13.95 -11.90 7.52
N SER A 42 14.79 -12.19 6.53
CA SER A 42 15.79 -11.25 6.03
C SER A 42 15.34 -10.54 4.76
N HIS A 43 14.55 -11.23 3.92
CA HIS A 43 14.12 -10.75 2.62
C HIS A 43 12.62 -10.96 2.41
N LEU A 44 12.10 -10.49 1.28
CA LEU A 44 10.68 -10.62 0.92
C LEU A 44 10.37 -11.89 0.11
N SER A 45 11.21 -12.92 0.17
CA SER A 45 11.02 -14.18 -0.56
C SER A 45 9.80 -14.97 -0.07
N SER A 46 9.38 -14.73 1.17
CA SER A 46 8.16 -15.30 1.75
C SER A 46 6.85 -14.63 1.30
N PHE A 47 6.94 -13.52 0.56
CA PHE A 47 5.78 -12.78 0.03
C PHE A 47 5.75 -12.93 -1.49
N MET A 48 4.63 -13.41 -2.03
CA MET A 48 4.50 -13.73 -3.45
C MET A 48 3.33 -12.98 -4.08
N LEU A 49 3.52 -12.52 -5.30
CA LEU A 49 2.47 -11.97 -6.16
C LEU A 49 2.30 -12.87 -7.38
N ASN A 50 1.09 -13.39 -7.62
CA ASN A 50 0.81 -14.37 -8.66
C ASN A 50 1.83 -15.53 -8.64
N LYS A 51 2.13 -16.05 -7.42
CA LYS A 51 3.09 -17.14 -7.15
C LYS A 51 4.57 -16.79 -7.41
N THR A 52 4.88 -15.54 -7.79
CA THR A 52 6.26 -15.07 -7.94
C THR A 52 6.72 -14.38 -6.66
N PRO A 53 7.80 -14.83 -6.01
CA PRO A 53 8.36 -14.16 -4.84
C PRO A 53 8.76 -12.71 -5.14
N VAL A 54 8.53 -11.78 -4.19
CA VAL A 54 8.90 -10.36 -4.35
C VAL A 54 10.42 -10.21 -4.46
N THR A 55 11.18 -10.99 -3.68
CA THR A 55 12.63 -11.15 -3.84
C THR A 55 12.97 -12.63 -3.90
N ASP A 56 14.16 -12.99 -4.42
CA ASP A 56 14.72 -14.31 -4.21
C ASP A 56 15.29 -14.49 -2.78
N ALA A 57 15.77 -15.68 -2.45
CA ALA A 57 16.35 -15.99 -1.14
C ALA A 57 17.67 -15.23 -0.86
N SER A 58 18.28 -14.63 -1.87
CA SER A 58 19.47 -13.78 -1.76
C SER A 58 19.13 -12.28 -1.65
N GLY A 59 17.84 -11.93 -1.72
CA GLY A 59 17.36 -10.54 -1.64
C GLY A 59 17.32 -9.82 -2.98
N ASN A 60 17.63 -10.48 -4.11
CA ASN A 60 17.48 -9.83 -5.41
C ASN A 60 16.00 -9.64 -5.75
N VAL A 61 15.67 -8.45 -6.25
CA VAL A 61 14.29 -8.09 -6.57
C VAL A 61 13.81 -8.87 -7.79
N SER A 62 12.76 -9.68 -7.61
CA SER A 62 12.08 -10.41 -8.69
C SER A 62 10.86 -9.64 -9.23
N VAL A 63 10.21 -8.83 -8.37
CA VAL A 63 9.05 -8.00 -8.72
C VAL A 63 9.31 -6.56 -8.31
N ASN A 64 9.40 -5.65 -9.28
CA ASN A 64 9.64 -4.23 -9.04
C ASN A 64 8.35 -3.53 -8.60
N GLY A 65 8.50 -2.33 -8.00
CA GLY A 65 7.35 -1.47 -7.65
C GLY A 65 6.46 -2.02 -6.54
N VAL A 66 7.00 -2.90 -5.69
CA VAL A 66 6.29 -3.51 -4.57
C VAL A 66 6.97 -3.15 -3.25
N SER A 67 6.17 -2.76 -2.26
CA SER A 67 6.60 -2.67 -0.87
C SER A 67 5.65 -3.44 0.03
N ILE A 68 6.22 -4.18 0.99
CA ILE A 68 5.49 -5.00 1.95
C ILE A 68 5.83 -4.54 3.36
N ALA A 69 4.80 -4.42 4.20
CA ALA A 69 4.95 -4.24 5.63
C ALA A 69 4.01 -5.20 6.35
N TRP A 70 4.48 -5.88 7.40
CA TRP A 70 3.68 -6.86 8.12
C TRP A 70 3.78 -6.68 9.63
N ARG A 71 2.83 -7.26 10.35
CA ARG A 71 2.79 -7.29 11.82
C ARG A 71 2.43 -8.69 12.28
N PRO A 72 3.07 -9.19 13.36
CA PRO A 72 2.87 -10.56 13.83
C PRO A 72 1.54 -10.79 14.56
N GLY A 73 0.78 -9.78 14.89
CA GLY A 73 -0.40 -9.91 15.73
C GLY A 73 -0.09 -9.89 17.22
N SER A 74 0.92 -9.14 17.65
CA SER A 74 1.14 -8.89 19.07
C SER A 74 0.09 -7.93 19.63
N GLU A 75 -0.12 -7.95 20.97
CA GLU A 75 -1.12 -7.11 21.65
C GLU A 75 -0.86 -5.62 21.43
N PHE A 76 0.40 -5.19 21.50
CA PHE A 76 0.82 -3.80 21.39
C PHE A 76 1.64 -3.54 20.11
N GLN A 77 1.23 -4.11 19.00
CA GLN A 77 1.92 -3.89 17.73
C GLN A 77 1.70 -2.47 17.19
N SER A 78 2.71 -1.95 16.50
CA SER A 78 2.60 -0.65 15.83
C SER A 78 1.70 -0.73 14.60
N PRO A 79 1.00 0.36 14.23
CA PRO A 79 0.25 0.43 12.97
C PRO A 79 1.12 0.14 11.75
N VAL A 80 0.49 -0.29 10.65
CA VAL A 80 1.14 -0.39 9.35
C VAL A 80 0.96 0.94 8.63
N ASN A 81 2.06 1.66 8.44
CA ASN A 81 2.02 2.99 7.83
C ASN A 81 1.38 2.98 6.44
N GLY A 82 0.46 3.92 6.20
CA GLY A 82 -0.23 4.08 4.91
C GLY A 82 -1.43 3.15 4.70
N PHE A 83 -1.84 2.37 5.73
CA PHE A 83 -3.00 1.46 5.68
C PHE A 83 -4.03 1.73 6.78
N SER A 84 -3.81 2.74 7.61
CA SER A 84 -4.68 3.11 8.71
C SER A 84 -5.43 4.43 8.47
N ALA A 85 -5.54 4.87 7.21
CA ALA A 85 -6.25 6.08 6.86
C ALA A 85 -7.65 5.75 6.33
N ILE A 86 -8.64 6.50 6.79
CA ILE A 86 -9.99 6.54 6.22
C ILE A 86 -9.96 7.59 5.11
N GLU A 87 -10.42 7.24 3.92
CA GLU A 87 -10.45 8.16 2.78
C GLU A 87 -11.87 8.32 2.25
N ALA A 88 -12.34 9.56 2.18
CA ALA A 88 -13.58 9.94 1.51
C ALA A 88 -13.25 10.72 0.23
N THR A 89 -13.58 10.18 -0.94
CA THR A 89 -13.27 10.80 -2.23
C THR A 89 -14.49 11.51 -2.80
N THR A 90 -14.30 12.78 -3.17
CA THR A 90 -15.28 13.61 -3.89
C THR A 90 -14.82 13.84 -5.32
N VAL A 91 -15.64 13.44 -6.28
CA VAL A 91 -15.39 13.69 -7.71
C VAL A 91 -15.77 15.12 -8.05
N ILE A 92 -14.87 15.84 -8.72
CA ILE A 92 -15.04 17.21 -9.22
C ILE A 92 -15.23 17.21 -10.74
N ASN A 93 -14.30 16.58 -11.43
CA ASN A 93 -14.24 16.42 -12.89
C ASN A 93 -14.55 17.74 -13.65
N THR A 94 -13.87 18.81 -13.24
CA THR A 94 -14.12 20.17 -13.74
C THR A 94 -12.83 20.79 -14.26
N GLU A 95 -12.92 21.48 -15.40
CA GLU A 95 -11.80 22.23 -15.97
C GLU A 95 -11.38 23.37 -15.03
N VAL A 96 -10.06 23.58 -14.91
CA VAL A 96 -9.46 24.70 -14.19
C VAL A 96 -8.87 25.66 -15.22
N THR A 97 -9.50 26.79 -15.42
CA THR A 97 -8.99 27.85 -16.33
C THR A 97 -8.14 28.87 -15.57
N TYR A 98 -7.36 29.66 -16.30
CA TYR A 98 -6.53 30.72 -15.72
C TYR A 98 -7.36 31.74 -14.89
N ASP A 99 -8.52 32.13 -15.39
CA ASP A 99 -9.37 33.14 -14.77
C ASP A 99 -10.37 32.56 -13.73
N THR A 100 -10.56 31.24 -13.71
CA THR A 100 -11.57 30.60 -12.86
C THR A 100 -10.95 29.50 -11.97
N PRO A 101 -10.37 29.86 -10.81
CA PRO A 101 -9.97 28.92 -9.80
C PRO A 101 -11.17 28.16 -9.21
N LEU A 102 -10.98 26.86 -8.92
CA LEU A 102 -12.01 26.04 -8.29
C LEU A 102 -11.77 25.94 -6.79
N VAL A 103 -12.83 26.16 -6.01
CA VAL A 103 -12.78 26.14 -4.53
C VAL A 103 -13.74 25.07 -4.00
N ARG A 104 -13.32 24.38 -2.94
CA ARG A 104 -14.16 23.47 -2.13
C ARG A 104 -13.87 23.71 -0.66
N THR A 105 -14.88 23.46 0.18
CA THR A 105 -14.74 23.58 1.64
C THR A 105 -14.69 22.20 2.27
N VAL A 106 -13.70 21.95 3.11
CA VAL A 106 -13.56 20.76 3.94
C VAL A 106 -14.11 21.11 5.33
N THR A 107 -15.15 20.39 5.75
CA THR A 107 -15.86 20.65 7.00
C THR A 107 -15.57 19.63 8.09
N ASP A 108 -15.10 18.43 7.71
CA ASP A 108 -14.77 17.35 8.64
C ASP A 108 -13.59 17.76 9.53
N GLN A 109 -13.80 17.65 10.87
CA GLN A 109 -12.85 18.07 11.89
C GLN A 109 -11.64 17.11 12.01
N ASP A 110 -11.81 15.86 11.59
CA ASP A 110 -10.84 14.78 11.77
C ASP A 110 -9.89 14.64 10.59
N VAL A 111 -10.10 15.41 9.50
CA VAL A 111 -9.24 15.37 8.32
C VAL A 111 -7.83 15.85 8.65
N THR A 112 -6.85 14.99 8.43
CA THR A 112 -5.43 15.27 8.64
C THR A 112 -4.68 15.63 7.36
N ARG A 113 -5.13 15.07 6.22
CA ARG A 113 -4.53 15.29 4.89
C ARG A 113 -5.59 15.39 3.80
N VAL A 114 -5.24 16.04 2.70
CA VAL A 114 -6.07 16.07 1.49
C VAL A 114 -5.24 15.61 0.30
N ARG A 115 -5.78 14.64 -0.48
CA ARG A 115 -5.23 14.24 -1.76
C ARG A 115 -5.96 14.94 -2.88
N PHE A 116 -5.23 15.50 -3.81
CA PHE A 116 -5.75 16.10 -5.04
C PHE A 116 -5.37 15.24 -6.23
N ASN A 117 -6.32 14.96 -7.11
CA ASN A 117 -6.08 14.41 -8.43
C ASN A 117 -6.28 15.54 -9.44
N VAL A 118 -5.19 16.08 -9.95
CA VAL A 118 -5.18 17.18 -10.92
C VAL A 118 -4.38 16.79 -12.14
N GLY A 119 -4.66 17.40 -13.28
CA GLY A 119 -3.92 17.05 -14.48
C GLY A 119 -4.32 17.85 -15.69
N VAL A 120 -4.14 17.26 -16.85
CA VAL A 120 -4.42 17.84 -18.17
C VAL A 120 -5.38 16.95 -18.94
N THR A 121 -6.23 17.55 -19.78
CA THR A 121 -7.10 16.87 -20.72
C THR A 121 -6.39 16.54 -22.05
N GLY A 122 -5.22 17.14 -22.24
CA GLY A 122 -4.29 16.98 -23.32
C GLY A 122 -3.17 18.01 -23.18
N LEU A 123 -1.95 17.64 -23.55
CA LEU A 123 -0.79 18.52 -23.46
C LEU A 123 0.10 18.33 -24.70
N VAL A 124 -0.01 19.24 -25.66
CA VAL A 124 0.76 19.19 -26.89
C VAL A 124 0.86 20.56 -27.54
N GLN A 125 2.03 20.91 -28.02
CA GLN A 125 2.24 22.06 -28.90
C GLN A 125 2.57 21.58 -30.32
N GLN A 126 1.96 22.23 -31.33
CA GLN A 126 2.27 21.99 -32.73
C GLN A 126 2.84 23.26 -33.37
N ASP A 127 3.67 23.10 -34.36
CA ASP A 127 4.05 24.19 -35.25
C ASP A 127 3.11 24.26 -36.46
N THR A 128 3.23 25.29 -37.30
CA THR A 128 2.40 25.49 -38.49
C THR A 128 2.57 24.38 -39.57
N LYS A 129 3.57 23.49 -39.40
CA LYS A 129 3.80 22.33 -40.25
C LYS A 129 3.24 21.03 -39.65
N GLY A 130 2.59 21.14 -38.48
CA GLY A 130 2.04 20.01 -37.76
C GLY A 130 3.05 19.18 -36.93
N ASN A 131 4.30 19.62 -36.81
CA ASN A 131 5.26 18.93 -35.94
C ASN A 131 4.90 19.14 -34.46
N GLN A 132 4.88 18.05 -33.70
CA GLN A 132 4.53 18.05 -32.28
C GLN A 132 5.77 18.28 -31.41
N LYS A 133 5.57 18.98 -30.27
CA LYS A 133 6.57 19.28 -29.27
C LYS A 133 5.99 19.14 -27.86
N ASN A 134 6.88 18.89 -26.92
CA ASN A 134 6.57 18.99 -25.49
C ASN A 134 6.18 20.42 -25.13
N THR A 135 5.26 20.54 -24.18
CA THR A 135 4.91 21.81 -23.55
C THR A 135 4.70 21.60 -22.06
N SER A 136 4.38 22.66 -21.33
CA SER A 136 4.18 22.60 -19.89
C SER A 136 3.02 23.43 -19.43
N VAL A 137 2.40 23.01 -18.31
CA VAL A 137 1.38 23.76 -17.61
C VAL A 137 1.64 23.67 -16.10
N THR A 138 1.35 24.77 -15.39
CA THR A 138 1.55 24.86 -13.94
C THR A 138 0.22 25.17 -13.25
N LEU A 139 -0.08 24.34 -12.24
CA LEU A 139 -1.18 24.52 -11.30
C LEU A 139 -0.62 24.75 -9.90
N VAL A 140 -1.36 25.42 -9.03
CA VAL A 140 -1.10 25.50 -7.59
C VAL A 140 -2.29 25.01 -6.82
N VAL A 141 -1.99 24.26 -5.76
CA VAL A 141 -2.94 23.84 -4.74
C VAL A 141 -2.75 24.73 -3.53
N GLU A 142 -3.82 25.35 -3.08
CA GLU A 142 -3.82 26.34 -1.99
C GLU A 142 -4.86 25.96 -0.95
N THR A 143 -4.59 26.34 0.30
CA THR A 143 -5.56 26.22 1.40
C THR A 143 -5.79 27.57 2.06
N ARG A 144 -6.95 27.71 2.70
CA ARG A 144 -7.32 28.90 3.47
C ARG A 144 -8.17 28.48 4.67
N ALA A 145 -7.71 28.78 5.87
CA ALA A 145 -8.56 28.71 7.07
C ALA A 145 -9.65 29.79 7.03
N ALA A 146 -10.74 29.59 7.76
CA ALA A 146 -11.85 30.53 7.81
C ALA A 146 -11.36 31.93 8.21
N GLY A 147 -11.66 32.95 7.37
CA GLY A 147 -11.25 34.35 7.56
C GLY A 147 -9.76 34.64 7.26
N GLY A 148 -8.97 33.66 6.84
CA GLY A 148 -7.56 33.82 6.51
C GLY A 148 -7.29 34.11 5.02
N GLY A 149 -6.01 34.27 4.68
CA GLY A 149 -5.52 34.39 3.31
C GLY A 149 -5.23 33.01 2.69
N TRP A 150 -5.13 32.96 1.36
CA TRP A 150 -4.70 31.75 0.65
C TRP A 150 -3.21 31.49 0.84
N SER A 151 -2.86 30.23 1.15
CA SER A 151 -1.50 29.73 1.30
C SER A 151 -1.24 28.64 0.27
N ILE A 152 -0.16 28.77 -0.51
CA ILE A 152 0.26 27.75 -1.48
C ILE A 152 0.83 26.55 -0.72
N GLN A 153 0.22 25.40 -0.91
CA GLN A 153 0.67 24.12 -0.32
C GLN A 153 1.51 23.30 -1.31
N LYS A 154 1.17 23.39 -2.60
CA LYS A 154 1.87 22.64 -3.64
C LYS A 154 1.82 23.36 -4.98
N THR A 155 2.96 23.39 -5.67
CA THR A 155 3.03 23.76 -7.09
C THR A 155 3.21 22.48 -7.90
N VAL A 156 2.37 22.29 -8.90
CA VAL A 156 2.36 21.14 -9.81
C VAL A 156 2.67 21.63 -11.20
N THR A 157 3.82 21.21 -11.76
CA THR A 157 4.20 21.53 -13.14
C THR A 157 4.26 20.25 -13.95
N ILE A 158 3.33 20.08 -14.88
CA ILE A 158 3.26 18.97 -15.80
C ILE A 158 3.98 19.37 -17.07
N THR A 159 5.02 18.63 -17.44
CA THR A 159 5.84 18.92 -18.63
C THR A 159 5.97 17.66 -19.49
N GLY A 160 5.57 17.75 -20.74
CA GLY A 160 5.63 16.62 -21.65
C GLY A 160 4.70 16.78 -22.84
N LYS A 161 4.33 15.64 -23.42
CA LYS A 161 3.33 15.52 -24.48
C LYS A 161 2.41 14.36 -24.16
N ILE A 162 1.11 14.63 -24.19
CA ILE A 162 0.08 13.60 -24.13
C ILE A 162 -1.14 14.03 -24.93
N SER A 163 -1.75 13.09 -25.65
CA SER A 163 -2.92 13.34 -26.50
C SER A 163 -4.25 13.20 -25.76
N GLY A 164 -4.24 12.53 -24.60
CA GLY A 164 -5.41 12.28 -23.77
C GLY A 164 -5.25 12.84 -22.35
N GLU A 165 -6.14 12.41 -21.46
CA GLU A 165 -6.09 12.79 -20.06
C GLU A 165 -4.86 12.20 -19.34
N TYR A 166 -4.21 13.06 -18.55
CA TYR A 166 -3.15 12.67 -17.64
C TYR A 166 -3.40 13.28 -16.28
N LEU A 167 -3.36 12.46 -15.22
CA LEU A 167 -3.61 12.87 -13.85
C LEU A 167 -2.42 12.56 -12.94
N GLU A 168 -2.15 13.47 -12.02
CA GLU A 168 -1.20 13.29 -10.92
C GLU A 168 -1.93 13.40 -9.58
N ALA A 169 -1.58 12.50 -8.64
CA ALA A 169 -2.07 12.54 -7.28
C ALA A 169 -1.06 13.23 -6.36
N HIS A 170 -1.51 14.27 -5.67
CA HIS A 170 -0.69 15.03 -4.73
C HIS A 170 -1.36 15.10 -3.37
N VAL A 171 -0.63 14.83 -2.30
CA VAL A 171 -1.11 14.87 -0.92
C VAL A 171 -0.51 16.08 -0.22
N ILE A 172 -1.35 16.84 0.49
CA ILE A 172 -0.95 17.92 1.38
C ILE A 172 -1.45 17.63 2.81
N ASN A 173 -0.82 18.23 3.80
CA ASN A 173 -1.36 18.24 5.16
C ASN A 173 -2.53 19.22 5.24
N ALA A 174 -3.59 18.84 5.94
CA ALA A 174 -4.70 19.72 6.23
C ALA A 174 -4.27 20.79 7.26
N PRO A 175 -4.76 22.03 7.15
CA PRO A 175 -4.59 23.01 8.21
C PRO A 175 -5.20 22.53 9.53
N ASP A 176 -4.63 22.93 10.67
CA ASP A 176 -5.17 22.60 12.00
C ASP A 176 -6.55 23.26 12.23
N ALA A 177 -6.73 24.48 11.71
CA ALA A 177 -8.00 25.18 11.83
C ALA A 177 -9.05 24.63 10.84
N LYS A 178 -10.18 24.19 11.35
CA LYS A 178 -11.34 23.68 10.61
C LYS A 178 -12.58 24.58 10.83
N PRO A 179 -13.51 24.72 9.88
CA PRO A 179 -13.38 24.28 8.48
C PRO A 179 -12.33 25.08 7.71
N PHE A 180 -11.90 24.56 6.58
CA PHE A 180 -10.95 25.24 5.70
C PHE A 180 -11.34 25.07 4.24
N ASP A 181 -10.92 26.03 3.42
CA ASP A 181 -11.11 25.97 1.97
C ASP A 181 -9.86 25.38 1.29
N ILE A 182 -10.07 24.59 0.25
CA ILE A 182 -9.07 24.13 -0.69
C ILE A 182 -9.34 24.73 -2.06
N ARG A 183 -8.28 25.11 -2.79
CA ARG A 183 -8.37 25.72 -4.11
C ARG A 183 -7.33 25.13 -5.05
N VAL A 184 -7.76 24.85 -6.28
CA VAL A 184 -6.86 24.59 -7.40
C VAL A 184 -6.93 25.78 -8.33
N ARG A 185 -5.77 26.39 -8.60
CA ARG A 185 -5.63 27.54 -9.49
C ARG A 185 -4.57 27.28 -10.54
N ARG A 186 -4.88 27.65 -11.78
CA ARG A 186 -3.95 27.58 -12.90
C ARG A 186 -3.08 28.85 -12.95
N ILE A 187 -1.77 28.64 -13.19
CA ILE A 187 -0.76 29.73 -13.31
C ILE A 187 -0.43 29.98 -14.78
N THR A 188 -0.36 28.94 -15.59
CA THR A 188 -0.11 29.07 -17.03
C THR A 188 -1.37 29.60 -17.72
N PRO A 189 -1.31 30.63 -18.55
CA PRO A 189 -2.47 31.12 -19.30
C PRO A 189 -3.12 30.04 -20.17
N ASP A 190 -4.41 30.16 -20.38
CA ASP A 190 -5.12 29.29 -21.32
C ASP A 190 -4.65 29.55 -22.75
N SER A 191 -4.64 28.49 -23.57
CA SER A 191 -4.29 28.67 -24.97
C SER A 191 -5.38 29.42 -25.73
N ALA A 192 -4.97 30.43 -26.48
CA ALA A 192 -5.80 31.09 -27.48
C ALA A 192 -5.57 30.57 -28.90
N SER A 193 -4.79 29.48 -29.06
CA SER A 193 -4.36 28.93 -30.34
C SER A 193 -4.70 27.45 -30.47
N ASP A 194 -5.23 27.06 -31.60
CA ASP A 194 -5.49 25.64 -31.94
C ASP A 194 -4.19 24.79 -32.06
N LEU A 195 -3.03 25.46 -32.09
CA LEU A 195 -1.72 24.80 -32.12
C LEU A 195 -1.20 24.42 -30.73
N LEU A 196 -1.86 24.82 -29.67
CA LEU A 196 -1.48 24.50 -28.30
C LEU A 196 -2.69 23.94 -27.53
N SER A 197 -2.66 22.64 -27.24
CA SER A 197 -3.56 22.01 -26.28
C SER A 197 -2.89 22.00 -24.91
N ASN A 198 -3.49 22.63 -23.90
CA ASN A 198 -2.98 22.71 -22.54
C ASN A 198 -4.11 22.80 -21.49
N GLY A 199 -5.30 22.26 -21.78
CA GLY A 199 -6.43 22.24 -20.87
C GLY A 199 -6.08 21.50 -19.57
N THR A 200 -6.52 22.06 -18.44
CA THR A 200 -6.25 21.50 -17.10
C THR A 200 -7.53 21.09 -16.40
N ILE A 201 -7.47 20.06 -15.57
CA ILE A 201 -8.62 19.50 -14.88
C ILE A 201 -8.31 19.25 -13.40
N TRP A 202 -9.28 19.54 -12.54
CA TRP A 202 -9.35 18.98 -11.19
C TRP A 202 -10.34 17.81 -11.21
N ASN A 203 -9.79 16.59 -11.22
CA ASN A 203 -10.60 15.37 -11.35
C ASN A 203 -11.34 15.05 -10.04
N SER A 204 -10.60 15.02 -8.91
CA SER A 204 -11.17 14.69 -7.61
C SER A 204 -10.29 15.18 -6.47
N TYR A 205 -10.84 15.18 -5.25
CA TYR A 205 -10.04 15.25 -4.03
C TYR A 205 -10.51 14.19 -3.04
N SER A 206 -9.61 13.75 -2.15
CA SER A 206 -9.94 12.84 -1.06
C SER A 206 -9.57 13.48 0.27
N GLU A 207 -10.53 13.51 1.18
CA GLU A 207 -10.33 13.82 2.59
C GLU A 207 -9.76 12.58 3.25
N ILE A 208 -8.63 12.72 3.95
CA ILE A 208 -7.90 11.62 4.56
C ILE A 208 -7.83 11.89 6.07
N THR A 209 -8.38 10.97 6.84
CA THR A 209 -8.23 10.93 8.29
C THR A 209 -7.26 9.82 8.63
N ASP A 210 -6.08 10.20 9.16
CA ASP A 210 -5.10 9.22 9.63
C ASP A 210 -5.52 8.70 10.99
N ASP A 211 -5.81 7.41 11.04
CA ASP A 211 -6.10 6.70 12.29
C ASP A 211 -4.96 5.69 12.58
N ASN A 212 -4.55 5.62 13.84
CA ASN A 212 -3.45 4.74 14.28
C ASN A 212 -3.96 3.33 14.61
N LEU A 213 -4.64 2.68 13.68
CA LEU A 213 -5.17 1.33 13.85
C LEU A 213 -4.04 0.30 13.93
N SER A 214 -3.85 -0.28 15.10
CA SER A 214 -2.78 -1.24 15.37
C SER A 214 -3.19 -2.72 15.19
N TYR A 215 -4.50 -3.01 15.11
CA TYR A 215 -5.05 -4.37 14.98
C TYR A 215 -4.48 -5.37 16.00
N PRO A 216 -4.68 -5.17 17.33
CA PRO A 216 -4.16 -6.07 18.35
C PRO A 216 -4.54 -7.53 18.07
N PHE A 217 -3.62 -8.44 18.32
CA PHE A 217 -3.79 -9.88 18.16
C PHE A 217 -4.11 -10.35 16.71
N SER A 218 -3.99 -9.49 15.74
CA SER A 218 -4.25 -9.83 14.33
C SER A 218 -2.95 -9.74 13.53
N ALA A 219 -2.50 -10.87 12.99
CA ALA A 219 -1.39 -10.89 12.05
C ALA A 219 -1.85 -10.31 10.71
N ILE A 220 -1.16 -9.28 10.24
CA ILE A 220 -1.55 -8.52 9.04
C ILE A 220 -0.36 -8.28 8.12
N ALA A 221 -0.63 -8.19 6.82
CA ALA A 221 0.35 -7.76 5.82
C ALA A 221 -0.24 -6.67 4.92
N GLY A 222 0.45 -5.53 4.82
CA GLY A 222 0.14 -4.45 3.90
C GLY A 222 1.03 -4.53 2.67
N ALA A 223 0.44 -4.46 1.49
CA ALA A 223 1.14 -4.42 0.22
C ALA A 223 0.79 -3.14 -0.56
N VAL A 224 1.82 -2.42 -1.03
CA VAL A 224 1.68 -1.33 -2.01
C VAL A 224 2.30 -1.82 -3.30
N ILE A 225 1.53 -1.87 -4.38
CA ILE A 225 1.90 -2.52 -5.63
C ILE A 225 1.69 -1.51 -6.77
N ASP A 226 2.71 -1.29 -7.58
CA ASP A 226 2.63 -0.44 -8.77
C ASP A 226 1.70 -1.10 -9.80
N ARG A 227 0.62 -0.40 -10.19
CA ARG A 227 -0.38 -0.89 -11.13
C ARG A 227 0.17 -1.11 -12.53
N ASP A 228 1.22 -0.39 -12.94
CA ASP A 228 1.80 -0.53 -14.28
C ASP A 228 2.31 -1.96 -14.58
N GLN A 229 2.54 -2.77 -13.53
CA GLN A 229 2.97 -4.16 -13.61
C GLN A 229 1.80 -5.15 -13.75
N TYR A 230 0.56 -4.73 -13.46
CA TYR A 230 -0.60 -5.63 -13.33
C TYR A 230 -1.86 -4.98 -13.88
N THR A 231 -2.58 -5.69 -14.74
CA THR A 231 -3.91 -5.27 -15.24
C THR A 231 -4.96 -5.30 -14.13
N ASP A 232 -4.85 -6.28 -13.21
CA ASP A 232 -5.74 -6.46 -12.08
C ASP A 232 -4.93 -6.58 -10.79
N THR A 233 -5.61 -6.46 -9.63
CA THR A 233 -4.96 -6.68 -8.33
C THR A 233 -4.39 -8.10 -8.26
N PRO A 234 -3.06 -8.30 -8.14
CA PRO A 234 -2.47 -9.62 -8.16
C PRO A 234 -2.86 -10.45 -6.94
N GLU A 235 -2.92 -11.78 -7.12
CA GLU A 235 -3.05 -12.73 -6.03
C GLU A 235 -1.84 -12.61 -5.10
N ARG A 236 -2.09 -12.56 -3.78
CA ARG A 236 -1.05 -12.47 -2.76
C ARG A 236 -0.98 -13.79 -2.00
N THR A 237 0.21 -14.33 -1.89
CA THR A 237 0.49 -15.55 -1.14
C THR A 237 1.60 -15.31 -0.14
N TYR A 238 1.47 -15.90 1.05
CA TYR A 238 2.37 -15.69 2.18
C TYR A 238 2.91 -17.03 2.68
N HIS A 239 4.24 -17.20 2.68
CA HIS A 239 4.90 -18.36 3.28
C HIS A 239 5.31 -18.04 4.71
N LEU A 240 4.49 -18.47 5.67
CA LEU A 240 4.60 -18.05 7.07
C LEU A 240 4.71 -19.25 8.01
N ARG A 241 5.40 -19.02 9.12
CA ARG A 241 5.30 -19.84 10.33
C ARG A 241 4.21 -19.27 11.23
N GLY A 242 3.27 -20.12 11.65
CA GLY A 242 2.05 -19.72 12.36
C GLY A 242 2.26 -19.34 13.81
N LEU A 243 1.27 -19.64 14.64
CA LEU A 243 1.16 -19.19 16.03
C LEU A 243 2.40 -19.48 16.87
N ILE A 244 2.75 -18.52 17.71
CA ILE A 244 3.68 -18.69 18.83
C ILE A 244 2.89 -19.25 20.01
N VAL A 245 3.27 -20.45 20.46
CA VAL A 245 2.59 -21.18 21.53
C VAL A 245 3.52 -21.47 22.70
N ASN A 246 2.98 -21.99 23.81
CA ASN A 246 3.80 -22.46 24.89
C ASN A 246 4.40 -23.83 24.55
N VAL A 247 5.72 -23.91 24.53
CA VAL A 247 6.49 -25.17 24.39
C VAL A 247 7.37 -25.38 25.63
N PRO A 248 7.78 -26.60 25.95
CA PRO A 248 8.73 -26.83 27.04
C PRO A 248 9.98 -25.98 26.89
N ASP A 249 10.52 -25.47 27.99
CA ASP A 249 11.68 -24.59 27.98
C ASP A 249 12.96 -25.33 27.45
N ASN A 250 13.03 -26.63 27.64
CA ASN A 250 14.11 -27.50 27.16
C ASN A 250 13.93 -27.98 25.69
N TYR A 251 12.85 -27.59 25.01
CA TYR A 251 12.56 -27.97 23.63
C TYR A 251 13.07 -26.93 22.62
N ASN A 252 13.78 -27.42 21.59
CA ASN A 252 14.14 -26.62 20.43
C ASN A 252 13.21 -26.97 19.25
N PRO A 253 12.26 -26.07 18.87
CA PRO A 253 11.26 -26.39 17.84
C PRO A 253 11.84 -26.43 16.41
N ILE A 254 13.00 -25.85 16.18
CA ILE A 254 13.66 -25.88 14.85
C ILE A 254 14.36 -27.23 14.63
N THR A 255 15.13 -27.67 15.62
CA THR A 255 15.84 -28.97 15.56
C THR A 255 14.99 -30.13 16.05
N ARG A 256 13.82 -29.85 16.65
CA ARG A 256 12.93 -30.84 17.31
C ARG A 256 13.61 -31.64 18.41
N ALA A 257 14.60 -31.04 19.05
CA ALA A 257 15.42 -31.71 20.08
C ALA A 257 15.02 -31.19 21.48
N TYR A 258 15.11 -32.10 22.44
CA TYR A 258 14.91 -31.84 23.86
C TYR A 258 16.27 -31.98 24.57
N SER A 259 16.62 -31.01 25.43
CA SER A 259 17.88 -30.95 26.14
C SER A 259 17.69 -30.91 27.67
N GLY A 260 18.30 -31.89 28.38
CA GLY A 260 18.17 -31.95 29.83
C GLY A 260 16.81 -32.41 30.33
N LEU A 261 16.61 -32.31 31.65
CA LEU A 261 15.34 -32.63 32.32
C LEU A 261 14.36 -31.49 32.25
N TRP A 262 13.13 -31.77 31.80
CA TRP A 262 12.05 -30.81 31.87
C TRP A 262 11.37 -30.82 33.25
N LEU A 263 11.26 -29.66 33.88
CA LEU A 263 10.67 -29.49 35.20
C LEU A 263 9.29 -28.85 35.19
N GLY A 264 8.59 -28.85 34.02
CA GLY A 264 7.25 -28.30 33.86
C GLY A 264 7.20 -26.82 33.40
N SER A 265 8.36 -26.20 33.15
CA SER A 265 8.44 -24.80 32.67
C SER A 265 8.21 -24.71 31.16
N PHE A 266 7.65 -23.57 30.72
CA PHE A 266 7.34 -23.30 29.32
C PHE A 266 7.98 -22.00 28.84
N LYS A 267 8.30 -21.96 27.56
CA LYS A 267 8.68 -20.76 26.81
C LYS A 267 7.77 -20.53 25.60
N LYS A 268 7.69 -19.31 25.13
CA LYS A 268 6.97 -18.98 23.90
C LYS A 268 7.83 -19.25 22.67
N ALA A 269 7.34 -20.09 21.75
CA ALA A 269 8.01 -20.36 20.47
C ALA A 269 6.99 -20.85 19.42
N TRP A 270 7.34 -20.70 18.15
CA TRP A 270 6.64 -21.39 17.08
C TRP A 270 7.00 -22.87 17.10
N THR A 271 6.04 -23.72 16.80
CA THR A 271 6.29 -25.16 16.60
C THR A 271 5.26 -25.73 15.62
N ASN A 272 5.62 -26.80 14.94
CA ASN A 272 4.71 -27.68 14.20
C ASN A 272 4.41 -28.99 14.93
N ASN A 273 4.87 -29.15 16.18
CA ASN A 273 4.57 -30.32 16.99
C ASN A 273 3.10 -30.32 17.41
N PRO A 274 2.31 -31.35 17.02
CA PRO A 274 0.87 -31.38 17.24
C PRO A 274 0.47 -31.41 18.71
N ALA A 275 1.30 -31.97 19.62
CA ALA A 275 0.98 -32.01 21.04
C ALA A 275 0.91 -30.59 21.65
N TRP A 276 1.85 -29.71 21.32
CA TRP A 276 1.88 -28.34 21.83
C TRP A 276 0.84 -27.44 21.16
N LEU A 277 0.52 -27.69 19.89
CA LEU A 277 -0.61 -27.04 19.21
C LEU A 277 -1.94 -27.45 19.83
N PHE A 278 -2.14 -28.74 20.11
CA PHE A 278 -3.31 -29.22 20.80
C PHE A 278 -3.47 -28.55 22.18
N ARG A 279 -2.40 -28.54 22.98
CA ARG A 279 -2.39 -27.84 24.28
C ARG A 279 -2.85 -26.39 24.16
N GLU A 280 -2.33 -25.64 23.20
CA GLU A 280 -2.72 -24.25 22.98
C GLU A 280 -4.20 -24.13 22.57
N MET A 281 -4.68 -25.00 21.69
CA MET A 281 -6.10 -25.02 21.28
C MET A 281 -7.05 -25.29 22.45
N VAL A 282 -6.62 -26.11 23.42
CA VAL A 282 -7.43 -26.43 24.60
C VAL A 282 -7.35 -25.30 25.65
N LYS A 283 -6.16 -24.84 25.99
CA LYS A 283 -5.93 -23.93 27.14
C LYS A 283 -6.06 -22.44 26.81
N ASN A 284 -6.09 -22.06 25.55
CA ASN A 284 -6.17 -20.66 25.16
C ASN A 284 -7.54 -20.06 25.48
N THR A 285 -7.54 -18.95 26.26
CA THR A 285 -8.76 -18.27 26.70
C THR A 285 -9.32 -17.29 25.69
N ARG A 286 -8.57 -16.94 24.64
CA ARG A 286 -8.98 -15.98 23.61
C ARG A 286 -9.67 -16.65 22.42
N PHE A 287 -9.05 -17.68 21.84
CA PHE A 287 -9.57 -18.38 20.66
C PHE A 287 -9.77 -19.89 20.88
N GLY A 288 -9.20 -20.46 21.96
CA GLY A 288 -9.25 -21.89 22.25
C GLY A 288 -10.54 -22.31 22.99
N LEU A 289 -10.56 -23.57 23.35
CA LEU A 289 -11.69 -24.20 24.05
C LEU A 289 -11.96 -23.57 25.43
N ALA A 290 -10.90 -23.18 26.16
CA ALA A 290 -11.01 -22.52 27.45
C ALA A 290 -11.76 -21.18 27.42
N ARG A 291 -11.89 -20.55 26.28
CA ARG A 291 -12.75 -19.35 26.10
C ARG A 291 -14.21 -19.62 26.47
N ARG A 292 -14.70 -20.82 26.19
CA ARG A 292 -16.12 -21.21 26.43
C ARG A 292 -16.28 -22.05 27.66
N ALA A 293 -15.34 -22.94 27.93
CA ALA A 293 -15.42 -23.92 29.02
C ALA A 293 -14.73 -23.43 30.33
N GLY A 294 -14.05 -22.29 30.32
CA GLY A 294 -13.25 -21.81 31.44
C GLY A 294 -11.94 -22.57 31.57
N TYR A 295 -11.52 -22.83 32.79
CA TYR A 295 -10.27 -23.57 33.05
C TYR A 295 -10.43 -25.04 32.64
N ILE A 296 -9.48 -25.53 31.82
CA ILE A 296 -9.37 -26.93 31.40
C ILE A 296 -8.00 -27.41 31.84
N ASP A 297 -7.98 -28.48 32.64
CA ASP A 297 -6.75 -29.17 33.01
C ASP A 297 -6.25 -30.05 31.86
N VAL A 298 -4.95 -30.07 31.68
CA VAL A 298 -4.26 -30.86 30.64
C VAL A 298 -3.05 -31.52 31.31
N ASP A 299 -2.93 -32.82 31.14
CA ASP A 299 -1.74 -33.54 31.59
C ASP A 299 -0.55 -33.18 30.72
N ASP A 300 0.20 -32.14 31.15
CA ASP A 300 1.35 -31.63 30.45
C ASP A 300 2.49 -32.67 30.39
N GLY A 301 2.58 -33.62 31.36
CA GLY A 301 3.55 -34.70 31.39
C GLY A 301 3.26 -35.73 30.28
N ALA A 302 2.02 -36.16 30.16
CA ALA A 302 1.60 -37.07 29.07
C ALA A 302 1.79 -36.40 27.69
N LEU A 303 1.48 -35.11 27.56
CA LEU A 303 1.75 -34.35 26.32
C LEU A 303 3.23 -34.25 26.00
N TYR A 304 4.10 -34.14 27.01
CA TYR A 304 5.54 -34.11 26.82
C TYR A 304 6.06 -35.42 26.20
N VAL A 305 5.59 -36.56 26.71
CA VAL A 305 5.94 -37.88 26.13
C VAL A 305 5.41 -38.01 24.70
N LEU A 306 4.15 -37.61 24.48
CA LEU A 306 3.54 -37.61 23.15
C LEU A 306 4.28 -36.71 22.17
N SER A 307 4.73 -35.53 22.62
CA SER A 307 5.46 -34.61 21.80
C SER A 307 6.81 -35.16 21.32
N GLN A 308 7.52 -35.85 22.19
CA GLN A 308 8.75 -36.53 21.82
C GLN A 308 8.52 -37.62 20.77
N TYR A 309 7.41 -38.36 20.88
CA TYR A 309 7.04 -39.34 19.86
C TYR A 309 6.72 -38.67 18.51
N CYS A 310 5.97 -37.56 18.50
CA CYS A 310 5.66 -36.82 17.28
C CYS A 310 6.91 -36.26 16.57
N ASP A 311 7.94 -35.90 17.33
CA ASP A 311 9.19 -35.38 16.76
C ASP A 311 10.12 -36.49 16.21
N GLN A 312 9.87 -37.77 16.53
CA GLN A 312 10.59 -38.90 15.96
C GLN A 312 10.08 -39.27 14.54
N LEU A 313 8.87 -38.83 14.18
CA LEU A 313 8.35 -39.08 12.85
C LEU A 313 9.13 -38.25 11.81
N PRO A 314 9.49 -38.85 10.65
CA PRO A 314 10.13 -38.07 9.59
C PRO A 314 9.25 -36.91 9.22
N ALA A 315 9.85 -35.73 8.96
CA ALA A 315 9.13 -34.57 8.48
C ALA A 315 8.35 -34.96 7.22
N TRP A 316 7.04 -34.68 7.22
CA TRP A 316 6.25 -34.84 6.00
C TRP A 316 6.87 -34.02 4.88
N PRO A 317 6.89 -34.51 3.62
CA PRO A 317 7.53 -33.83 2.49
C PRO A 317 6.99 -32.39 2.21
N TRP A 318 5.89 -32.01 2.88
CA TRP A 318 5.21 -30.70 2.71
C TRP A 318 5.49 -29.71 3.84
N ALA A 319 6.44 -29.99 4.73
CA ALA A 319 6.81 -29.13 5.88
C ALA A 319 8.04 -28.24 5.58
N GLY A 320 8.31 -27.95 4.30
CA GLY A 320 9.37 -27.05 3.83
C GLY A 320 8.82 -25.74 3.30
#